data_7fb44e975e5f5e37392377dd0f588de4
#
_entry.id   7fb44e975e5f5e37392377dd0f588de4
#
_cell.length_a   1.000
_cell.length_b   1.000
_cell.length_c   1.000
_cell.angle_alpha   90.00
_cell.angle_beta   90.00
_cell.angle_gamma   90.00
#
_symmetry.space_group_name_H-M   'P 1'
#
loop_
_entity.id
_entity.type
_entity.pdbx_description
1 polymer ?
#
loop_
_entity_poly.entity_id
_entity_poly.type
_entity_poly.pdbx_seq_one_letter_code
_entity_poly.pdbx_strand_id
1 'polypeptide(L)'
;YTLARIQKILASQIDDENSIEQPILNGLKVIRLKFEEKSGLNRDDFVSRLAHVVLYRIEVPEHTDLNRYFEIMNTRGEQLEQHDILKAQLMGYLNDRGEQEFFSKIWNACSDMTGYVQMHFSPSDRENIFGNEWNSWPDDKWSDYQQSFSVTEESERGATIAEIVDSKFKIDDIDGMLDNNIHVRFDSIIDFPYFLLHALRVFVELNEVSLEKPLGDLLDDKKLISDFKNVISQGKMNGKPIDKENFSQMFIIHLLQTRYLFDMFIIKREYSGEDNEGEWSLKELFTSGQGYKKKAYYKNTEFKYAYEREKTYSSRNKECLMIQSALRVSYTSPKVMHWITELILWLFNNDDDQNPKLTDAAVSIAAQATQENFLNGGNYKLGVQTPHIVFNFLDYLLWKNDKKKYEDFEFEFRNSVEHWYPQNPSNGSFDSWNNKDTFGNLCIISRSVNSKFSNLSPESKMKSYEKMVKKGSLKLRIMGEIMQNSSNENWISTLYQKHEDDMISILKETYELVN
;
A
#
# COMPACT_ATOMS: atom_id res chain seq x y z
N TYR A 1 -2.83 30.45 -9.87
CA TYR A 1 -2.59 31.01 -11.22
C TYR A 1 -3.80 30.79 -12.13
N THR A 2 -4.34 29.59 -12.16
CA THR A 2 -5.47 29.20 -13.03
C THR A 2 -6.80 29.87 -12.63
N LEU A 3 -7.09 29.98 -11.33
CA LEU A 3 -8.36 30.55 -10.83
C LEU A 3 -8.50 32.04 -11.13
N ALA A 4 -7.44 32.81 -10.91
CA ALA A 4 -7.43 34.23 -11.22
C ALA A 4 -7.56 34.50 -12.73
N ARG A 5 -7.07 33.60 -13.57
CA ARG A 5 -7.16 33.67 -15.02
C ARG A 5 -8.54 33.28 -15.53
N ILE A 6 -9.17 32.26 -14.94
CA ILE A 6 -10.57 31.89 -15.20
C ILE A 6 -11.51 33.05 -14.82
N GLN A 7 -11.28 33.72 -13.67
CA GLN A 7 -12.05 34.87 -13.26
C GLN A 7 -11.94 36.05 -14.24
N LYS A 8 -10.74 36.29 -14.81
CA LYS A 8 -10.54 37.34 -15.83
C LYS A 8 -11.22 37.00 -17.16
N ILE A 9 -11.26 35.75 -17.56
CA ILE A 9 -11.96 35.29 -18.77
C ILE A 9 -13.46 35.35 -18.61
N LEU A 10 -13.98 34.98 -17.44
CA LEU A 10 -15.39 35.10 -17.10
C LEU A 10 -15.84 36.57 -17.06
N ALA A 11 -14.92 37.48 -16.73
CA ALA A 11 -15.16 38.95 -16.75
C ALA A 11 -15.01 39.58 -18.15
N SER A 12 -14.83 38.78 -19.22
CA SER A 12 -14.66 39.25 -20.62
C SER A 12 -13.46 40.19 -20.86
N GLN A 13 -12.40 40.07 -20.07
CA GLN A 13 -11.27 41.02 -20.11
C GLN A 13 -10.00 40.48 -20.81
N ILE A 14 -10.02 39.24 -21.35
CA ILE A 14 -8.85 38.67 -22.04
C ILE A 14 -9.29 37.76 -23.20
N ASP A 15 -8.81 38.09 -24.40
CA ASP A 15 -8.97 37.30 -25.66
C ASP A 15 -7.84 36.27 -25.90
N ASP A 16 -7.09 35.89 -24.88
CA ASP A 16 -5.91 35.04 -25.06
C ASP A 16 -6.29 33.54 -24.95
N GLU A 17 -6.77 32.98 -26.06
CA GLU A 17 -7.16 31.57 -26.18
C GLU A 17 -5.97 30.57 -26.07
N ASN A 18 -4.72 31.03 -26.17
CA ASN A 18 -3.56 30.16 -26.32
C ASN A 18 -2.96 29.63 -25.00
N SER A 19 -3.53 29.96 -23.85
CA SER A 19 -2.93 29.70 -22.54
C SER A 19 -3.77 28.90 -21.56
N ILE A 20 -4.94 28.41 -21.97
CA ILE A 20 -5.83 27.58 -21.16
C ILE A 20 -5.91 26.19 -21.75
N GLU A 21 -5.93 25.19 -20.88
CA GLU A 21 -6.16 23.80 -21.31
C GLU A 21 -7.47 23.68 -22.10
N GLN A 22 -7.40 23.12 -23.28
CA GLN A 22 -8.51 23.00 -24.22
C GLN A 22 -9.80 22.42 -23.63
N PRO A 23 -9.78 21.44 -22.70
CA PRO A 23 -10.97 20.94 -22.02
C PRO A 23 -11.72 22.00 -21.20
N ILE A 24 -11.01 22.91 -20.54
CA ILE A 24 -11.59 24.00 -19.74
C ILE A 24 -12.27 25.01 -20.66
N LEU A 25 -11.63 25.38 -21.76
CA LEU A 25 -12.22 26.27 -22.77
C LEU A 25 -13.47 25.66 -23.39
N ASN A 26 -13.45 24.38 -23.74
CA ASN A 26 -14.63 23.69 -24.28
C ASN A 26 -15.77 23.65 -23.26
N GLY A 27 -15.48 23.40 -21.97
CA GLY A 27 -16.47 23.45 -20.91
C GLY A 27 -17.12 24.84 -20.78
N LEU A 28 -16.34 25.92 -20.82
CA LEU A 28 -16.84 27.30 -20.78
C LEU A 28 -17.71 27.63 -22.01
N LYS A 29 -17.32 27.17 -23.21
CA LYS A 29 -18.13 27.32 -24.44
C LYS A 29 -19.48 26.63 -24.31
N VAL A 30 -19.50 25.40 -23.80
CA VAL A 30 -20.74 24.63 -23.57
C VAL A 30 -21.66 25.34 -22.57
N ILE A 31 -21.10 25.83 -21.46
CA ILE A 31 -21.87 26.59 -20.45
C ILE A 31 -22.48 27.85 -21.07
N ARG A 32 -21.71 28.62 -21.84
CA ARG A 32 -22.24 29.83 -22.53
C ARG A 32 -23.36 29.49 -23.49
N LEU A 33 -23.18 28.47 -24.34
CA LEU A 33 -24.22 28.03 -25.28
C LEU A 33 -25.51 27.62 -24.57
N LYS A 34 -25.40 26.95 -23.42
CA LYS A 34 -26.59 26.53 -22.64
C LYS A 34 -27.36 27.71 -22.04
N PHE A 35 -26.71 28.81 -21.71
CA PHE A 35 -27.38 30.05 -21.27
C PHE A 35 -27.92 30.90 -22.44
N GLU A 36 -27.32 30.77 -23.63
CA GLU A 36 -27.75 31.49 -24.85
C GLU A 36 -28.90 30.77 -25.57
N GLU A 37 -28.92 29.40 -25.51
CA GLU A 37 -30.07 28.62 -25.99
C GLU A 37 -31.30 28.97 -25.15
N LYS A 38 -32.46 29.21 -25.81
CA LYS A 38 -33.78 29.49 -25.17
C LYS A 38 -34.29 28.26 -24.38
N SER A 39 -33.45 27.65 -23.58
CA SER A 39 -33.71 26.40 -22.82
C SER A 39 -34.43 26.63 -21.48
N GLY A 40 -34.92 27.84 -21.23
CA GLY A 40 -35.58 28.18 -19.95
C GLY A 40 -34.68 28.32 -18.74
N LEU A 41 -33.33 28.20 -18.91
CA LEU A 41 -32.36 28.42 -17.86
C LEU A 41 -32.16 29.93 -17.66
N ASN A 42 -32.77 30.46 -16.60
CA ASN A 42 -32.54 31.84 -16.17
C ASN A 42 -31.19 31.89 -15.42
N ARG A 43 -30.30 32.78 -15.86
CA ARG A 43 -28.97 32.98 -15.24
C ARG A 43 -29.05 33.33 -13.76
N ASP A 44 -29.98 34.23 -13.40
CA ASP A 44 -30.13 34.70 -12.02
C ASP A 44 -30.68 33.61 -11.10
N ASP A 45 -31.62 32.79 -11.61
CA ASP A 45 -32.14 31.60 -10.90
C ASP A 45 -31.05 30.55 -10.72
N PHE A 46 -30.22 30.30 -11.75
CA PHE A 46 -29.09 29.40 -11.65
C PHE A 46 -28.05 29.86 -10.63
N VAL A 47 -27.68 31.13 -10.65
CA VAL A 47 -26.73 31.74 -9.67
C VAL A 47 -27.29 31.66 -8.25
N SER A 48 -28.58 31.93 -8.08
CA SER A 48 -29.27 31.80 -6.80
C SER A 48 -29.21 30.35 -6.27
N ARG A 49 -29.45 29.35 -7.13
CA ARG A 49 -29.34 27.94 -6.76
C ARG A 49 -27.89 27.53 -6.48
N LEU A 50 -26.95 28.03 -7.25
CA LEU A 50 -25.53 27.78 -7.06
C LEU A 50 -25.03 28.29 -5.70
N ALA A 51 -25.61 29.38 -5.18
CA ALA A 51 -25.30 29.91 -3.85
C ALA A 51 -25.71 28.95 -2.71
N HIS A 52 -26.59 27.98 -2.95
CA HIS A 52 -26.97 26.93 -1.99
C HIS A 52 -26.09 25.67 -2.09
N VAL A 53 -25.17 25.60 -3.05
CA VAL A 53 -24.22 24.48 -3.18
C VAL A 53 -23.11 24.66 -2.15
N VAL A 54 -23.04 23.73 -1.20
CA VAL A 54 -21.98 23.70 -0.20
C VAL A 54 -20.83 22.82 -0.73
N LEU A 55 -19.66 23.42 -0.87
CA LEU A 55 -18.45 22.71 -1.25
C LEU A 55 -17.62 22.42 0.02
N TYR A 56 -17.37 21.17 0.28
CA TYR A 56 -16.44 20.74 1.32
C TYR A 56 -15.06 20.58 0.70
N ARG A 57 -14.10 21.35 1.19
CA ARG A 57 -12.69 21.16 0.86
C ARG A 57 -12.05 20.34 1.96
N ILE A 58 -11.53 19.18 1.60
CA ILE A 58 -10.75 18.34 2.50
C ILE A 58 -9.30 18.44 2.06
N GLU A 59 -8.43 18.87 2.97
CA GLU A 59 -6.99 18.85 2.77
C GLU A 59 -6.48 17.51 3.31
N VAL A 60 -5.84 16.76 2.43
CA VAL A 60 -5.23 15.47 2.77
C VAL A 60 -3.78 15.74 3.15
N PRO A 61 -3.24 15.13 4.23
CA PRO A 61 -1.83 15.27 4.62
C PRO A 61 -0.87 15.03 3.44
N GLU A 62 0.26 15.74 3.42
CA GLU A 62 1.16 15.81 2.27
C GLU A 62 1.72 14.45 1.85
N HIS A 63 1.83 13.50 2.78
CA HIS A 63 2.38 12.16 2.57
C HIS A 63 1.34 11.05 2.44
N THR A 64 0.06 11.42 2.27
CA THR A 64 -1.04 10.45 2.13
C THR A 64 -1.00 9.76 0.77
N ASP A 65 -1.29 8.46 0.74
CA ASP A 65 -1.55 7.72 -0.50
C ASP A 65 -2.85 8.21 -1.15
N LEU A 66 -2.70 9.14 -2.09
CA LEU A 66 -3.83 9.76 -2.79
C LEU A 66 -4.64 8.75 -3.61
N ASN A 67 -4.01 7.69 -4.16
CA ASN A 67 -4.71 6.70 -4.95
C ASN A 67 -5.67 5.91 -4.06
N ARG A 68 -5.21 5.47 -2.89
CA ARG A 68 -6.05 4.80 -1.90
C ARG A 68 -7.17 5.70 -1.39
N TYR A 69 -6.87 6.98 -1.14
CA TYR A 69 -7.88 7.94 -0.73
C TYR A 69 -8.99 8.11 -1.77
N PHE A 70 -8.62 8.22 -3.06
CA PHE A 70 -9.59 8.31 -4.15
C PHE A 70 -10.40 7.01 -4.33
N GLU A 71 -9.78 5.85 -4.16
CA GLU A 71 -10.49 4.56 -4.19
C GLU A 71 -11.56 4.49 -3.09
N ILE A 72 -11.21 4.83 -1.85
CA ILE A 72 -12.16 4.87 -0.71
C ILE A 72 -13.31 5.86 -0.97
N MET A 73 -13.03 7.03 -1.54
CA MET A 73 -14.06 8.03 -1.84
C MET A 73 -15.01 7.60 -2.96
N ASN A 74 -14.54 6.81 -3.91
CA ASN A 74 -15.35 6.37 -5.07
C ASN A 74 -16.17 5.11 -4.79
N THR A 75 -15.88 4.31 -3.75
CA THR A 75 -16.57 3.05 -3.45
C THR A 75 -17.87 3.20 -2.65
N ARG A 76 -18.31 4.40 -2.31
CA ARG A 76 -19.51 4.64 -1.49
C ARG A 76 -20.84 4.61 -2.26
N GLY A 77 -20.99 3.75 -3.26
CA GLY A 77 -22.31 3.46 -3.89
C GLY A 77 -22.96 2.24 -3.19
N GLU A 78 -24.28 2.27 -2.98
CA GLU A 78 -25.11 1.23 -2.34
C GLU A 78 -25.19 -0.10 -3.13
N GLN A 79 -24.16 -0.50 -3.84
CA GLN A 79 -24.12 -1.82 -4.51
C GLN A 79 -23.41 -2.83 -3.60
N LEU A 80 -23.96 -4.05 -3.54
CA LEU A 80 -23.27 -5.21 -2.94
C LEU A 80 -21.85 -5.29 -3.52
N GLU A 81 -20.88 -5.29 -2.65
CA GLU A 81 -19.49 -5.41 -3.07
C GLU A 81 -19.22 -6.80 -3.66
N GLN A 82 -18.27 -6.88 -4.60
CA GLN A 82 -17.98 -8.15 -5.28
C GLN A 82 -17.58 -9.26 -4.31
N HIS A 83 -16.92 -8.92 -3.21
CA HIS A 83 -16.53 -9.90 -2.21
C HIS A 83 -17.72 -10.45 -1.40
N ASP A 84 -18.82 -9.69 -1.22
CA ASP A 84 -20.04 -10.19 -0.60
C ASP A 84 -20.75 -11.19 -1.51
N ILE A 85 -20.79 -10.89 -2.82
CA ILE A 85 -21.34 -11.81 -3.82
C ILE A 85 -20.51 -13.10 -3.86
N LEU A 86 -19.17 -12.96 -3.84
CA LEU A 86 -18.26 -14.10 -3.83
C LEU A 86 -18.44 -14.96 -2.57
N LYS A 87 -18.57 -14.32 -1.38
CA LYS A 87 -18.88 -14.99 -0.12
C LYS A 87 -20.11 -15.87 -0.23
N ALA A 88 -21.21 -15.28 -0.72
CA ALA A 88 -22.47 -16.01 -0.89
C ALA A 88 -22.35 -17.19 -1.87
N GLN A 89 -21.58 -17.03 -2.97
CA GLN A 89 -21.32 -18.10 -3.92
C GLN A 89 -20.52 -19.25 -3.31
N LEU A 90 -19.43 -18.97 -2.59
CA LEU A 90 -18.58 -19.99 -1.96
C LEU A 90 -19.34 -20.71 -0.84
N MET A 91 -20.08 -19.97 -0.01
CA MET A 91 -20.96 -20.58 1.02
C MET A 91 -22.04 -21.46 0.40
N GLY A 92 -22.58 -21.09 -0.77
CA GLY A 92 -23.58 -21.88 -1.49
C GLY A 92 -23.06 -23.21 -2.02
N TYR A 93 -21.74 -23.46 -2.03
CA TYR A 93 -21.15 -24.77 -2.38
C TYR A 93 -21.06 -25.72 -1.16
N LEU A 94 -21.21 -25.22 0.05
CA LEU A 94 -21.22 -26.00 1.28
C LEU A 94 -22.64 -26.52 1.54
N ASN A 95 -22.77 -27.79 1.88
CA ASN A 95 -24.06 -28.46 2.05
C ASN A 95 -24.62 -28.37 3.46
N ASP A 96 -23.74 -28.25 4.46
CA ASP A 96 -24.13 -28.18 5.87
C ASP A 96 -24.23 -26.73 6.38
N ARG A 97 -25.26 -26.45 7.19
CA ARG A 97 -25.46 -25.13 7.75
C ARG A 97 -24.35 -24.72 8.74
N GLY A 98 -23.87 -25.67 9.53
CA GLY A 98 -22.76 -25.41 10.45
C GLY A 98 -21.47 -25.03 9.72
N GLU A 99 -21.21 -25.69 8.56
CA GLU A 99 -20.10 -25.34 7.68
C GLU A 99 -20.22 -23.92 7.12
N GLN A 100 -21.44 -23.53 6.70
CA GLN A 100 -21.70 -22.18 6.19
C GLN A 100 -21.51 -21.12 7.30
N GLU A 101 -21.95 -21.37 8.51
CA GLU A 101 -21.77 -20.48 9.65
C GLU A 101 -20.29 -20.32 10.00
N PHE A 102 -19.55 -21.42 10.05
CA PHE A 102 -18.11 -21.41 10.28
C PHE A 102 -17.35 -20.66 9.17
N PHE A 103 -17.66 -20.94 7.89
CA PHE A 103 -17.11 -20.22 6.75
C PHE A 103 -17.36 -18.71 6.88
N SER A 104 -18.61 -18.33 7.18
CA SER A 104 -18.99 -16.93 7.35
C SER A 104 -18.21 -16.24 8.47
N LYS A 105 -17.97 -16.92 9.57
CA LYS A 105 -17.22 -16.41 10.73
C LYS A 105 -15.77 -16.09 10.34
N ILE A 106 -15.08 -17.03 9.70
CA ILE A 106 -13.70 -16.79 9.21
C ILE A 106 -13.66 -15.67 8.16
N TRP A 107 -14.61 -15.72 7.20
CA TRP A 107 -14.67 -14.70 6.16
C TRP A 107 -14.83 -13.30 6.75
N ASN A 108 -15.74 -13.13 7.69
CA ASN A 108 -15.96 -11.84 8.35
C ASN A 108 -14.72 -11.36 9.11
N ALA A 109 -14.06 -12.26 9.83
CA ALA A 109 -12.82 -11.92 10.54
C ALA A 109 -11.70 -11.50 9.56
N CYS A 110 -11.57 -12.17 8.42
CA CYS A 110 -10.58 -11.83 7.42
C CYS A 110 -10.92 -10.57 6.63
N SER A 111 -12.21 -10.25 6.45
CA SER A 111 -12.67 -9.11 5.66
C SER A 111 -12.44 -7.76 6.35
N ASP A 112 -12.39 -7.74 7.66
CA ASP A 112 -12.01 -6.54 8.40
C ASP A 112 -10.48 -6.35 8.33
N MET A 113 -10.03 -5.49 7.43
CA MET A 113 -8.61 -5.22 7.21
C MET A 113 -8.02 -4.25 8.23
N THR A 114 -8.79 -3.85 9.25
CA THR A 114 -8.29 -3.04 10.36
C THR A 114 -7.72 -3.94 11.46
N GLY A 115 -6.50 -3.69 11.89
CA GLY A 115 -5.87 -4.48 12.97
C GLY A 115 -5.44 -5.89 12.54
N TYR A 116 -5.48 -6.83 13.47
CA TYR A 116 -4.98 -8.19 13.35
C TYR A 116 -6.13 -9.19 13.38
N VAL A 117 -6.12 -10.18 12.51
CA VAL A 117 -7.22 -11.15 12.33
C VAL A 117 -7.60 -11.87 13.62
N GLN A 118 -6.65 -12.12 14.51
CA GLN A 118 -6.92 -12.74 15.81
C GLN A 118 -7.92 -11.94 16.65
N MET A 119 -7.90 -10.60 16.53
CA MET A 119 -8.77 -9.72 17.32
C MET A 119 -10.23 -9.71 16.84
N HIS A 120 -10.49 -10.20 15.64
CA HIS A 120 -11.83 -10.29 15.06
C HIS A 120 -12.58 -11.58 15.44
N PHE A 121 -11.97 -12.44 16.28
CA PHE A 121 -12.60 -13.63 16.85
C PHE A 121 -12.97 -13.40 18.32
N SER A 122 -14.00 -14.12 18.79
CA SER A 122 -14.30 -14.17 20.21
C SER A 122 -13.10 -14.72 21.01
N PRO A 123 -12.95 -14.43 22.31
CA PRO A 123 -11.83 -14.93 23.09
C PRO A 123 -11.67 -16.46 23.04
N SER A 124 -12.79 -17.21 23.07
CA SER A 124 -12.79 -18.67 22.97
C SER A 124 -12.36 -19.16 21.60
N ASP A 125 -12.90 -18.57 20.52
CA ASP A 125 -12.54 -18.93 19.15
C ASP A 125 -11.07 -18.62 18.87
N ARG A 126 -10.60 -17.50 19.38
CA ARG A 126 -9.20 -17.06 19.25
C ARG A 126 -8.23 -18.07 19.86
N GLU A 127 -8.53 -18.55 21.07
CA GLU A 127 -7.71 -19.58 21.73
C GLU A 127 -7.78 -20.92 20.99
N ASN A 128 -8.93 -21.29 20.45
CA ASN A 128 -9.10 -22.50 19.66
C ASN A 128 -8.31 -22.48 18.34
N ILE A 129 -8.27 -21.31 17.67
CA ILE A 129 -7.59 -21.17 16.37
C ILE A 129 -6.09 -20.92 16.54
N PHE A 130 -5.71 -19.99 17.42
CA PHE A 130 -4.35 -19.46 17.51
C PHE A 130 -3.63 -19.89 18.80
N GLY A 131 -4.21 -20.82 19.55
CA GLY A 131 -3.63 -21.31 20.79
C GLY A 131 -3.69 -20.30 21.93
N ASN A 132 -3.19 -20.72 23.09
CA ASN A 132 -3.23 -19.90 24.31
C ASN A 132 -2.49 -18.54 24.20
N GLU A 133 -1.43 -18.48 23.43
CA GLU A 133 -0.65 -17.25 23.24
C GLU A 133 -1.11 -16.43 22.02
N TRP A 134 -2.16 -16.84 21.34
CA TRP A 134 -2.76 -16.23 20.14
C TRP A 134 -1.79 -16.05 18.96
N ASN A 135 -0.73 -16.84 18.92
CA ASN A 135 0.33 -16.77 17.93
C ASN A 135 0.66 -18.12 17.25
N SER A 136 -0.17 -19.13 17.50
CA SER A 136 -0.02 -20.41 16.80
C SER A 136 -0.52 -20.31 15.36
N TRP A 137 0.12 -21.08 14.48
CA TRP A 137 -0.31 -21.23 13.11
C TRP A 137 -1.72 -21.86 13.05
N PRO A 138 -2.65 -21.31 12.27
CA PRO A 138 -3.97 -21.93 12.08
C PRO A 138 -3.85 -23.29 11.40
N ASP A 139 -4.54 -24.31 11.94
CA ASP A 139 -4.49 -25.68 11.45
C ASP A 139 -5.00 -25.79 10.00
N ASP A 140 -4.46 -26.77 9.24
CA ASP A 140 -4.82 -27.00 7.83
C ASP A 140 -6.13 -27.80 7.66
N LYS A 141 -6.63 -28.43 8.73
CA LYS A 141 -7.74 -29.36 8.63
C LYS A 141 -9.08 -28.71 8.95
N TRP A 142 -9.93 -28.66 7.96
CA TRP A 142 -11.31 -28.23 8.09
C TRP A 142 -12.07 -28.97 9.20
N SER A 143 -11.85 -30.32 9.33
CA SER A 143 -12.51 -31.15 10.33
C SER A 143 -12.20 -30.75 11.77
N ASP A 144 -11.01 -30.23 12.04
CA ASP A 144 -10.56 -29.93 13.38
C ASP A 144 -11.26 -28.66 13.90
N TYR A 145 -11.61 -27.76 13.01
CA TYR A 145 -12.39 -26.57 13.31
C TYR A 145 -13.89 -26.85 13.47
N GLN A 146 -14.47 -27.77 12.70
CA GLN A 146 -15.89 -28.12 12.83
C GLN A 146 -16.25 -28.59 14.25
N GLN A 147 -15.37 -29.36 14.91
CA GLN A 147 -15.59 -29.82 16.28
C GLN A 147 -15.43 -28.72 17.32
N SER A 148 -14.54 -27.77 17.07
CA SER A 148 -14.22 -26.68 18.00
C SER A 148 -15.27 -25.56 18.01
N PHE A 149 -15.99 -25.41 16.92
CA PHE A 149 -17.03 -24.38 16.72
C PHE A 149 -18.45 -24.96 16.78
N SER A 150 -18.66 -26.11 17.41
CA SER A 150 -20.00 -26.62 17.64
C SER A 150 -20.82 -25.55 18.38
N VAL A 151 -21.76 -25.01 17.64
CA VAL A 151 -22.66 -23.94 18.08
C VAL A 151 -23.44 -24.46 19.30
N THR A 152 -23.15 -23.91 20.46
CA THR A 152 -24.12 -23.96 21.55
C THR A 152 -25.22 -22.99 21.17
N GLU A 153 -26.37 -23.51 20.75
CA GLU A 153 -27.54 -22.74 20.28
C GLU A 153 -28.03 -21.66 21.26
N GLU A 154 -27.50 -21.62 22.48
CA GLU A 154 -27.91 -20.70 23.55
C GLU A 154 -27.08 -19.40 23.62
N SER A 155 -25.90 -19.30 22.98
CA SER A 155 -25.02 -18.14 23.19
C SER A 155 -25.08 -17.06 22.08
N GLU A 156 -25.74 -17.31 20.95
CA GLU A 156 -25.79 -16.36 19.83
C GLU A 156 -27.18 -15.75 19.55
N ARG A 157 -28.06 -15.79 20.50
CA ARG A 157 -29.27 -14.96 20.44
C ARG A 157 -28.85 -13.51 20.67
N GLY A 158 -28.49 -12.83 19.60
CA GLY A 158 -28.25 -11.39 19.68
C GLY A 158 -29.42 -10.72 20.40
N ALA A 159 -29.12 -9.81 21.32
CA ALA A 159 -30.13 -9.07 22.02
C ALA A 159 -31.03 -8.35 21.05
N THR A 160 -32.32 -8.50 21.16
CA THR A 160 -33.28 -7.70 20.39
C THR A 160 -33.14 -6.23 20.80
N ILE A 161 -33.48 -5.31 19.87
CA ILE A 161 -33.48 -3.87 20.16
C ILE A 161 -34.29 -3.56 21.42
N ALA A 162 -35.38 -4.30 21.68
CA ALA A 162 -36.19 -4.15 22.88
C ALA A 162 -35.43 -4.53 24.16
N GLU A 163 -34.65 -5.61 24.14
CA GLU A 163 -33.79 -6.04 25.25
C GLU A 163 -32.63 -5.07 25.52
N ILE A 164 -32.09 -4.46 24.47
CA ILE A 164 -31.05 -3.41 24.58
C ILE A 164 -31.64 -2.12 25.17
N VAL A 165 -32.85 -1.73 24.75
CA VAL A 165 -33.55 -0.54 25.25
C VAL A 165 -34.02 -0.71 26.70
N ASP A 166 -34.45 -1.92 27.10
CA ASP A 166 -34.90 -2.23 28.46
C ASP A 166 -33.78 -2.32 29.52
N SER A 167 -32.56 -1.94 29.17
CA SER A 167 -31.39 -1.81 30.06
C SER A 167 -31.04 -3.09 30.85
N LYS A 168 -31.47 -4.25 30.39
CA LYS A 168 -31.09 -5.54 31.00
C LYS A 168 -29.70 -6.04 30.55
N PHE A 169 -29.13 -5.40 29.56
CA PHE A 169 -27.74 -5.62 29.16
C PHE A 169 -26.82 -4.86 30.10
N LYS A 170 -26.11 -5.58 30.94
CA LYS A 170 -24.97 -5.00 31.67
C LYS A 170 -23.86 -4.79 30.67
N ILE A 171 -23.46 -3.52 30.48
CA ILE A 171 -22.30 -3.09 29.67
C ILE A 171 -20.98 -3.71 30.18
N ASP A 172 -21.01 -4.33 31.37
CA ASP A 172 -19.84 -4.94 32.01
C ASP A 172 -19.15 -6.05 31.19
N ASP A 173 -19.86 -6.67 30.23
CA ASP A 173 -19.29 -7.71 29.35
C ASP A 173 -18.64 -7.14 28.09
N ILE A 174 -18.89 -5.86 27.76
CA ILE A 174 -18.26 -5.17 26.60
C ILE A 174 -16.95 -4.48 27.02
N ASP A 175 -16.83 -4.09 28.28
CA ASP A 175 -15.60 -3.47 28.82
C ASP A 175 -14.38 -4.41 28.82
N GLY A 176 -14.58 -5.72 28.73
CA GLY A 176 -13.50 -6.69 28.51
C GLY A 176 -12.95 -6.72 27.09
N MET A 177 -13.68 -6.20 26.10
CA MET A 177 -13.27 -6.16 24.69
C MET A 177 -12.60 -4.85 24.28
N LEU A 178 -12.84 -3.78 25.01
CA LEU A 178 -12.21 -2.47 24.76
C LEU A 178 -11.15 -2.22 25.83
N ASP A 179 -9.96 -2.76 25.62
CA ASP A 179 -8.83 -2.40 26.47
C ASP A 179 -8.46 -0.93 26.18
N ASN A 180 -8.84 -0.07 27.13
CA ASN A 180 -8.66 1.39 27.07
C ASN A 180 -7.19 1.86 26.95
N ASN A 181 -6.25 0.95 26.75
CA ASN A 181 -4.83 1.26 26.61
C ASN A 181 -4.29 1.12 25.18
N ILE A 182 -5.11 0.67 24.20
CA ILE A 182 -4.62 0.55 22.82
C ILE A 182 -5.24 1.67 21.97
N HIS A 183 -4.73 2.89 22.14
CA HIS A 183 -4.98 3.99 21.22
C HIS A 183 -4.20 3.83 19.89
N VAL A 184 -3.80 2.62 19.53
CA VAL A 184 -3.06 2.30 18.32
C VAL A 184 -4.01 1.72 17.29
N ARG A 185 -4.17 2.41 16.18
CA ARG A 185 -4.92 1.94 15.02
C ARG A 185 -3.96 1.49 13.93
N PHE A 186 -4.24 0.34 13.31
CA PHE A 186 -3.50 -0.15 12.17
C PHE A 186 -4.39 -0.11 10.92
N ASP A 187 -3.88 0.46 9.84
CA ASP A 187 -4.52 0.40 8.54
C ASP A 187 -3.70 -0.49 7.60
N SER A 188 -4.38 -1.42 6.96
CA SER A 188 -3.79 -2.26 5.93
C SER A 188 -3.39 -1.42 4.71
N ILE A 189 -2.35 -1.86 4.00
CA ILE A 189 -1.90 -1.22 2.76
C ILE A 189 -2.74 -1.57 1.54
N ILE A 190 -3.63 -2.56 1.66
CA ILE A 190 -4.59 -2.99 0.64
C ILE A 190 -5.95 -3.27 1.27
N ASP A 191 -7.01 -3.16 0.49
CA ASP A 191 -8.37 -3.48 0.89
C ASP A 191 -8.70 -4.96 0.64
N PHE A 192 -9.76 -5.47 1.26
CA PHE A 192 -10.11 -6.88 1.24
C PHE A 192 -10.30 -7.48 -0.16
N PRO A 193 -10.91 -6.82 -1.16
CA PRO A 193 -10.98 -7.36 -2.52
C PRO A 193 -9.61 -7.64 -3.14
N TYR A 194 -8.63 -6.77 -2.92
CA TYR A 194 -7.25 -6.99 -3.38
C TYR A 194 -6.57 -8.11 -2.58
N PHE A 195 -6.81 -8.16 -1.27
CA PHE A 195 -6.31 -9.23 -0.43
C PHE A 195 -6.81 -10.61 -0.90
N LEU A 196 -8.08 -10.72 -1.28
CA LEU A 196 -8.65 -11.96 -1.87
C LEU A 196 -7.95 -12.36 -3.17
N LEU A 197 -7.57 -11.41 -4.02
CA LEU A 197 -6.82 -11.70 -5.25
C LEU A 197 -5.40 -12.21 -4.95
N HIS A 198 -4.74 -11.67 -3.94
CA HIS A 198 -3.45 -12.20 -3.47
C HIS A 198 -3.61 -13.62 -2.93
N ALA A 199 -4.59 -13.84 -2.04
CA ALA A 199 -4.87 -15.16 -1.48
C ALA A 199 -5.20 -16.20 -2.56
N LEU A 200 -6.00 -15.82 -3.58
CA LEU A 200 -6.30 -16.71 -4.70
C LEU A 200 -5.05 -17.10 -5.50
N ARG A 201 -4.16 -16.15 -5.78
CA ARG A 201 -2.91 -16.42 -6.51
C ARG A 201 -1.98 -17.34 -5.72
N VAL A 202 -1.83 -17.07 -4.43
CA VAL A 202 -1.04 -17.92 -3.53
C VAL A 202 -1.65 -19.33 -3.47
N PHE A 203 -2.98 -19.45 -3.37
CA PHE A 203 -3.68 -20.74 -3.39
C PHE A 203 -3.42 -21.52 -4.67
N VAL A 204 -3.52 -20.86 -5.83
CA VAL A 204 -3.29 -21.46 -7.15
C VAL A 204 -1.87 -22.01 -7.27
N GLU A 205 -0.88 -21.26 -6.82
CA GLU A 205 0.53 -21.63 -6.88
C GLU A 205 0.86 -22.78 -5.92
N LEU A 206 0.45 -22.68 -4.65
CA LEU A 206 0.73 -23.71 -3.63
C LEU A 206 0.07 -25.05 -3.94
N ASN A 207 -1.10 -25.04 -4.58
CA ASN A 207 -1.83 -26.25 -4.93
C ASN A 207 -1.58 -26.70 -6.37
N GLU A 208 -0.60 -26.11 -7.07
CA GLU A 208 -0.25 -26.42 -8.46
C GLU A 208 -1.48 -26.47 -9.38
N VAL A 209 -2.40 -25.50 -9.20
CA VAL A 209 -3.63 -25.47 -9.99
C VAL A 209 -3.32 -25.10 -11.43
N SER A 210 -3.52 -26.05 -12.34
CA SER A 210 -3.38 -25.78 -13.78
C SER A 210 -4.63 -25.11 -14.33
N LEU A 211 -4.45 -23.95 -15.00
CA LEU A 211 -5.51 -23.18 -15.63
C LEU A 211 -5.34 -23.18 -17.15
N GLU A 212 -6.42 -23.36 -17.90
CA GLU A 212 -6.39 -23.21 -19.36
C GLU A 212 -6.11 -21.76 -19.77
N LYS A 213 -6.66 -20.82 -19.01
CA LYS A 213 -6.39 -19.39 -19.15
C LYS A 213 -5.77 -18.88 -17.86
N PRO A 214 -4.52 -18.40 -17.89
CA PRO A 214 -3.87 -17.86 -16.69
C PRO A 214 -4.64 -16.67 -16.13
N LEU A 215 -4.46 -16.41 -14.85
CA LEU A 215 -4.94 -15.19 -14.22
C LEU A 215 -4.25 -13.98 -14.88
N GLY A 216 -4.97 -12.87 -15.00
CA GLY A 216 -4.45 -11.67 -15.65
C GLY A 216 -3.24 -11.07 -14.93
N ASP A 217 -2.43 -10.27 -15.64
CA ASP A 217 -1.21 -9.67 -15.08
C ASP A 217 -1.50 -8.64 -13.98
N LEU A 218 -2.69 -8.06 -13.93
CA LEU A 218 -3.09 -7.10 -12.92
C LEU A 218 -3.99 -7.74 -11.86
N LEU A 219 -3.82 -7.30 -10.62
CA LEU A 219 -4.73 -7.55 -9.52
C LEU A 219 -5.94 -6.61 -9.67
N ASP A 220 -6.92 -6.98 -10.49
CA ASP A 220 -8.07 -6.13 -10.79
C ASP A 220 -9.27 -6.55 -9.96
N ASP A 221 -9.63 -5.76 -8.94
CA ASP A 221 -10.79 -5.97 -8.07
C ASP A 221 -12.10 -6.16 -8.83
N LYS A 222 -12.25 -5.51 -9.99
CA LYS A 222 -13.40 -5.67 -10.89
C LYS A 222 -13.48 -7.06 -11.51
N LYS A 223 -12.38 -7.80 -11.53
CA LYS A 223 -12.31 -9.18 -12.04
C LYS A 223 -12.39 -10.24 -10.94
N LEU A 224 -12.55 -9.84 -9.67
CA LEU A 224 -12.55 -10.75 -8.53
C LEU A 224 -13.44 -11.98 -8.77
N ILE A 225 -14.72 -11.79 -9.06
CA ILE A 225 -15.67 -12.90 -9.28
C ILE A 225 -15.26 -13.73 -10.50
N SER A 226 -14.81 -13.09 -11.58
CA SER A 226 -14.43 -13.81 -12.80
C SER A 226 -13.16 -14.64 -12.61
N ASP A 227 -12.21 -14.17 -11.83
CA ASP A 227 -10.96 -14.89 -11.53
C ASP A 227 -11.23 -16.11 -10.66
N PHE A 228 -12.04 -15.99 -9.61
CA PHE A 228 -12.50 -17.12 -8.80
C PHE A 228 -13.28 -18.13 -9.64
N LYS A 229 -14.21 -17.67 -10.48
CA LYS A 229 -14.96 -18.54 -11.38
C LYS A 229 -14.05 -19.28 -12.37
N ASN A 230 -13.02 -18.62 -12.89
CA ASN A 230 -12.02 -19.25 -13.75
C ASN A 230 -11.29 -20.39 -13.02
N VAL A 231 -10.81 -20.16 -11.80
CA VAL A 231 -10.13 -21.16 -10.99
C VAL A 231 -11.08 -22.33 -10.68
N ILE A 232 -12.28 -22.06 -10.18
CA ILE A 232 -13.21 -23.12 -9.73
C ILE A 232 -13.75 -23.95 -10.91
N SER A 233 -14.04 -23.34 -12.06
CA SER A 233 -14.72 -24.02 -13.18
C SER A 233 -13.77 -24.57 -14.25
N GLN A 234 -12.56 -24.02 -14.39
CA GLN A 234 -11.57 -24.39 -15.40
C GLN A 234 -10.31 -24.99 -14.80
N GLY A 235 -10.09 -24.78 -13.49
CA GLY A 235 -8.90 -25.27 -12.79
C GLY A 235 -8.91 -26.77 -12.63
N LYS A 236 -7.68 -27.34 -12.67
CA LYS A 236 -7.42 -28.74 -12.34
C LYS A 236 -6.36 -28.80 -11.26
N MET A 237 -6.65 -29.52 -10.20
CA MET A 237 -5.74 -29.80 -9.09
C MET A 237 -5.40 -31.31 -9.14
N ASN A 238 -4.12 -31.65 -9.16
CA ASN A 238 -3.66 -33.05 -9.37
C ASN A 238 -4.26 -33.70 -10.64
N GLY A 239 -4.43 -32.93 -11.71
CA GLY A 239 -4.98 -33.40 -12.98
C GLY A 239 -6.50 -33.62 -13.01
N LYS A 240 -7.22 -33.35 -11.90
CA LYS A 240 -8.67 -33.50 -11.78
C LYS A 240 -9.35 -32.14 -11.71
N PRO A 241 -10.57 -31.99 -12.28
CA PRO A 241 -11.37 -30.79 -12.09
C PRO A 241 -11.54 -30.46 -10.59
N ILE A 242 -11.56 -29.19 -10.27
CA ILE A 242 -11.76 -28.72 -8.90
C ILE A 242 -13.18 -29.06 -8.46
N ASP A 243 -13.30 -29.74 -7.32
CA ASP A 243 -14.55 -29.92 -6.60
C ASP A 243 -14.89 -28.62 -5.85
N LYS A 244 -16.11 -28.12 -5.99
CA LYS A 244 -16.52 -26.81 -5.48
C LYS A 244 -16.61 -26.74 -3.96
N GLU A 245 -17.14 -27.81 -3.35
CA GLU A 245 -17.26 -27.91 -1.90
C GLU A 245 -15.88 -27.96 -1.26
N ASN A 246 -15.04 -28.88 -1.74
CA ASN A 246 -13.67 -29.01 -1.28
C ASN A 246 -12.86 -27.71 -1.50
N PHE A 247 -13.05 -27.04 -2.64
CA PHE A 247 -12.43 -25.74 -2.87
C PHE A 247 -12.83 -24.72 -1.80
N SER A 248 -14.12 -24.61 -1.47
CA SER A 248 -14.60 -23.65 -0.47
C SER A 248 -14.02 -23.93 0.91
N GLN A 249 -13.96 -25.21 1.30
CA GLN A 249 -13.37 -25.64 2.57
C GLN A 249 -11.87 -25.34 2.64
N MET A 250 -11.12 -25.69 1.60
CA MET A 250 -9.67 -25.43 1.52
C MET A 250 -9.36 -23.96 1.45
N PHE A 251 -10.10 -23.21 0.63
CA PHE A 251 -9.84 -21.79 0.41
C PHE A 251 -10.10 -20.94 1.66
N ILE A 252 -11.12 -21.24 2.46
CA ILE A 252 -11.40 -20.43 3.64
C ILE A 252 -10.31 -20.60 4.71
N ILE A 253 -9.76 -21.81 4.87
CA ILE A 253 -8.61 -22.04 5.76
C ILE A 253 -7.37 -21.34 5.22
N HIS A 254 -7.10 -21.51 3.93
CA HIS A 254 -6.01 -20.80 3.27
C HIS A 254 -6.13 -19.27 3.39
N LEU A 255 -7.34 -18.74 3.30
CA LEU A 255 -7.61 -17.30 3.49
C LEU A 255 -7.22 -16.84 4.91
N LEU A 256 -7.59 -17.63 5.93
CA LEU A 256 -7.23 -17.36 7.32
C LEU A 256 -5.72 -17.38 7.53
N GLN A 257 -5.04 -18.39 7.00
CA GLN A 257 -3.59 -18.53 7.07
C GLN A 257 -2.87 -17.39 6.34
N THR A 258 -3.33 -17.07 5.13
CA THR A 258 -2.81 -15.93 4.36
C THR A 258 -2.98 -14.62 5.13
N ARG A 259 -4.15 -14.43 5.78
CA ARG A 259 -4.42 -13.23 6.57
C ARG A 259 -3.52 -13.14 7.82
N TYR A 260 -3.28 -14.27 8.48
CA TYR A 260 -2.38 -14.36 9.61
C TYR A 260 -0.94 -13.96 9.22
N LEU A 261 -0.40 -14.51 8.11
CA LEU A 261 0.92 -14.15 7.59
C LEU A 261 0.98 -12.68 7.16
N PHE A 262 -0.05 -12.20 6.48
CA PHE A 262 -0.15 -10.81 6.06
C PHE A 262 -0.08 -9.85 7.27
N ASP A 263 -0.79 -10.18 8.34
CA ASP A 263 -0.80 -9.35 9.54
C ASP A 263 0.54 -9.33 10.28
N MET A 264 1.28 -10.43 10.28
CA MET A 264 2.56 -10.52 10.96
C MET A 264 3.74 -9.96 10.16
N PHE A 265 3.72 -10.14 8.84
CA PHE A 265 4.92 -9.99 8.01
C PHE A 265 4.81 -8.95 6.91
N ILE A 266 3.63 -8.39 6.64
CA ILE A 266 3.46 -7.30 5.69
C ILE A 266 3.25 -5.99 6.44
N ILE A 267 3.91 -4.94 5.98
CA ILE A 267 3.86 -3.61 6.61
C ILE A 267 2.43 -3.05 6.66
N LYS A 268 2.18 -2.25 7.69
CA LYS A 268 0.93 -1.53 7.92
C LYS A 268 1.22 -0.05 8.19
N ARG A 269 0.19 0.76 8.15
CA ARG A 269 0.23 2.11 8.69
C ARG A 269 -0.26 2.05 10.14
N GLU A 270 0.56 2.51 11.08
CA GLU A 270 0.24 2.59 12.50
C GLU A 270 -0.01 4.04 12.88
N TYR A 271 -1.10 4.27 13.60
CA TYR A 271 -1.48 5.59 14.09
C TYR A 271 -1.51 5.56 15.61
N SER A 272 -0.81 6.48 16.25
CA SER A 272 -0.73 6.62 17.70
C SER A 272 -1.40 7.91 18.16
N GLY A 273 -2.40 7.82 19.03
CA GLY A 273 -3.09 8.98 19.57
C GLY A 273 -3.83 9.79 18.50
N GLU A 274 -3.55 11.09 18.43
CA GLU A 274 -4.16 12.02 17.48
C GLU A 274 -3.36 12.17 16.18
N ASP A 275 -2.32 11.37 15.98
CA ASP A 275 -1.53 11.40 14.76
C ASP A 275 -2.36 10.97 13.55
N ASN A 276 -2.45 11.83 12.54
CA ASN A 276 -3.19 11.59 11.31
C ASN A 276 -2.32 11.10 10.15
N GLU A 277 -1.00 11.19 10.27
CA GLU A 277 -0.08 10.77 9.20
C GLU A 277 0.31 9.31 9.36
N GLY A 278 0.44 8.84 10.61
CA GLY A 278 0.84 7.49 10.97
C GLY A 278 2.27 7.16 10.51
N GLU A 279 2.78 6.03 10.93
CA GLU A 279 4.11 5.54 10.60
C GLU A 279 4.05 4.16 9.95
N TRP A 280 5.06 3.80 9.15
CA TRP A 280 5.21 2.43 8.67
C TRP A 280 5.58 1.52 9.82
N SER A 281 4.87 0.41 9.94
CA SER A 281 4.98 -0.51 11.05
C SER A 281 5.00 -1.95 10.58
N LEU A 282 5.85 -2.77 11.20
CA LEU A 282 5.92 -4.21 11.04
C LEU A 282 5.91 -4.83 12.44
N LYS A 283 4.72 -5.20 12.89
CA LYS A 283 4.48 -5.70 14.24
C LYS A 283 3.71 -7.00 14.23
N GLU A 284 3.85 -7.77 15.29
CA GLU A 284 3.07 -8.97 15.58
C GLU A 284 2.26 -8.75 16.86
N LEU A 285 1.16 -9.49 16.95
CA LEU A 285 0.31 -9.51 18.15
C LEU A 285 0.88 -10.53 19.12
N PHE A 286 0.95 -10.19 20.38
CA PHE A 286 1.25 -11.10 21.48
C PHE A 286 0.36 -10.85 22.67
N THR A 287 0.33 -11.79 23.62
CA THR A 287 -0.50 -11.71 24.81
C THR A 287 0.32 -11.56 26.07
N SER A 288 -0.28 -10.95 27.09
CA SER A 288 0.25 -10.92 28.44
C SER A 288 -0.90 -11.09 29.45
N GLY A 289 -0.64 -11.78 30.55
CA GLY A 289 -1.64 -12.10 31.56
C GLY A 289 -2.08 -13.56 31.52
N GLN A 290 -3.03 -13.93 32.39
CA GLN A 290 -3.58 -15.30 32.49
C GLN A 290 -5.11 -15.26 32.59
N GLY A 291 -5.79 -16.22 31.98
CA GLY A 291 -7.24 -16.35 31.98
C GLY A 291 -7.95 -15.10 31.49
N TYR A 292 -8.99 -14.66 32.16
CA TYR A 292 -9.78 -13.46 31.78
C TYR A 292 -9.04 -12.13 31.84
N LYS A 293 -7.79 -12.11 32.33
CA LYS A 293 -6.92 -10.92 32.36
C LYS A 293 -5.92 -10.89 31.23
N LYS A 294 -6.03 -11.79 30.26
CA LYS A 294 -5.21 -11.72 29.04
C LYS A 294 -5.51 -10.46 28.27
N LYS A 295 -4.43 -9.76 27.89
CA LYS A 295 -4.48 -8.54 27.08
C LYS A 295 -3.62 -8.70 25.86
N ALA A 296 -4.09 -8.13 24.75
CA ALA A 296 -3.31 -8.06 23.50
C ALA A 296 -2.33 -6.90 23.55
N TYR A 297 -1.14 -7.14 23.04
CA TYR A 297 -0.10 -6.13 22.84
C TYR A 297 0.48 -6.28 21.45
N TYR A 298 1.10 -5.21 20.95
CA TYR A 298 1.79 -5.22 19.68
C TYR A 298 3.27 -4.93 19.89
N LYS A 299 4.13 -5.80 19.41
CA LYS A 299 5.58 -5.63 19.43
C LYS A 299 6.13 -5.73 18.01
N ASN A 300 7.34 -5.25 17.80
CA ASN A 300 8.00 -5.44 16.52
C ASN A 300 8.09 -6.92 16.19
N THR A 301 7.75 -7.31 14.97
CA THR A 301 7.82 -8.70 14.51
C THR A 301 9.20 -9.26 14.82
N GLU A 302 9.23 -10.35 15.58
CA GLU A 302 10.47 -11.04 15.94
C GLU A 302 10.82 -12.04 14.86
N PHE A 303 11.99 -11.89 14.30
CA PHE A 303 12.58 -12.85 13.40
C PHE A 303 13.42 -13.84 14.25
N LYS A 304 12.96 -15.08 14.39
CA LYS A 304 13.47 -16.08 15.34
C LYS A 304 14.94 -16.49 15.16
N TYR A 305 15.61 -16.11 14.08
CA TYR A 305 17.02 -16.40 13.84
C TYR A 305 17.94 -15.20 14.01
N ALA A 306 18.41 -15.03 15.20
CA ALA A 306 19.70 -14.43 15.43
C ALA A 306 20.53 -15.42 16.23
N TYR A 307 21.47 -16.06 15.58
CA TYR A 307 22.57 -16.67 16.29
C TYR A 307 23.14 -15.68 17.31
N GLU A 308 23.30 -16.11 18.52
CA GLU A 308 23.53 -15.44 19.80
C GLU A 308 24.57 -14.32 19.88
N ARG A 309 25.06 -13.74 18.81
CA ARG A 309 26.15 -12.76 18.85
C ARG A 309 25.81 -11.30 18.57
N GLU A 310 24.62 -10.99 18.07
CA GLU A 310 24.23 -9.60 17.86
C GLU A 310 22.95 -9.25 18.63
N LYS A 311 23.12 -8.50 19.69
CA LYS A 311 22.08 -8.00 20.61
C LYS A 311 21.11 -6.96 19.98
N THR A 312 20.82 -7.01 18.70
CA THR A 312 19.98 -6.00 18.06
C THR A 312 18.85 -6.62 17.23
N TYR A 313 17.87 -7.21 17.91
CA TYR A 313 16.57 -7.57 17.32
C TYR A 313 15.94 -6.40 16.55
N SER A 314 16.11 -5.16 17.01
CA SER A 314 15.56 -3.96 16.39
C SER A 314 16.11 -3.65 14.99
N SER A 315 17.35 -4.05 14.67
CA SER A 315 17.96 -3.70 13.38
C SER A 315 17.39 -4.50 12.21
N ARG A 316 17.04 -5.77 12.41
CA ARG A 316 16.51 -6.67 11.34
C ARG A 316 15.07 -6.36 11.01
N ASN A 317 14.24 -6.13 12.02
CA ASN A 317 12.88 -5.63 11.80
C ASN A 317 12.92 -4.32 11.01
N LYS A 318 13.80 -3.39 11.37
CA LYS A 318 13.97 -2.12 10.65
C LYS A 318 14.40 -2.33 9.18
N GLU A 319 15.29 -3.28 8.88
CA GLU A 319 15.67 -3.58 7.49
C GLU A 319 14.50 -4.10 6.68
N CYS A 320 13.74 -5.04 7.22
CA CYS A 320 12.55 -5.60 6.56
C CYS A 320 11.47 -4.52 6.37
N LEU A 321 11.24 -3.69 7.40
CA LEU A 321 10.36 -2.53 7.33
C LEU A 321 10.77 -1.58 6.21
N MET A 322 12.04 -1.23 6.12
CA MET A 322 12.56 -0.26 5.15
C MET A 322 12.43 -0.78 3.71
N ILE A 323 12.79 -2.05 3.43
CA ILE A 323 12.65 -2.57 2.06
C ILE A 323 11.18 -2.71 1.64
N GLN A 324 10.30 -3.17 2.53
CA GLN A 324 8.88 -3.23 2.23
C GLN A 324 8.27 -1.81 2.05
N SER A 325 8.74 -0.84 2.82
CA SER A 325 8.33 0.57 2.64
C SER A 325 8.78 1.10 1.27
N ALA A 326 10.01 0.76 0.83
CA ALA A 326 10.50 1.11 -0.51
C ALA A 326 9.61 0.50 -1.61
N LEU A 327 9.24 -0.79 -1.47
CA LEU A 327 8.31 -1.46 -2.40
C LEU A 327 6.95 -0.77 -2.40
N ARG A 328 6.39 -0.49 -1.22
CA ARG A 328 5.06 0.13 -1.08
C ARG A 328 4.98 1.51 -1.71
N VAL A 329 5.97 2.38 -1.47
CA VAL A 329 5.96 3.72 -2.07
C VAL A 329 6.29 3.72 -3.57
N SER A 330 6.88 2.64 -4.08
CA SER A 330 7.14 2.44 -5.51
C SER A 330 5.89 1.98 -6.26
N TYR A 331 5.15 1.04 -5.68
CA TYR A 331 3.93 0.46 -6.23
C TYR A 331 2.72 1.03 -5.50
N THR A 332 2.25 2.19 -5.94
CA THR A 332 1.17 2.93 -5.25
C THR A 332 -0.22 2.36 -5.52
N SER A 333 -0.45 1.77 -6.70
CA SER A 333 -1.72 1.12 -7.03
C SER A 333 -1.76 -0.33 -6.53
N PRO A 334 -2.80 -0.75 -5.79
CA PRO A 334 -2.97 -2.14 -5.36
C PRO A 334 -2.92 -3.14 -6.52
N LYS A 335 -3.32 -2.72 -7.73
CA LYS A 335 -3.34 -3.58 -8.95
C LYS A 335 -1.98 -4.11 -9.38
N VAL A 336 -0.90 -3.51 -8.93
CA VAL A 336 0.49 -3.87 -9.31
C VAL A 336 1.37 -4.27 -8.12
N MET A 337 0.80 -4.51 -6.95
CA MET A 337 1.55 -4.88 -5.74
C MET A 337 1.84 -6.38 -5.67
N HIS A 338 2.28 -6.98 -6.75
CA HIS A 338 2.60 -8.43 -6.82
C HIS A 338 3.63 -8.88 -5.78
N TRP A 339 4.50 -7.97 -5.34
CA TRP A 339 5.47 -8.24 -4.31
C TRP A 339 4.83 -8.78 -3.00
N ILE A 340 3.56 -8.46 -2.71
CA ILE A 340 2.82 -9.01 -1.57
C ILE A 340 2.55 -10.50 -1.81
N THR A 341 2.06 -10.87 -3.01
CA THR A 341 1.85 -12.29 -3.37
C THR A 341 3.15 -13.08 -3.25
N GLU A 342 4.25 -12.54 -3.77
CA GLU A 342 5.56 -13.19 -3.77
C GLU A 342 6.09 -13.39 -2.35
N LEU A 343 5.97 -12.39 -1.48
CA LEU A 343 6.38 -12.52 -0.08
C LEU A 343 5.51 -13.50 0.71
N ILE A 344 4.19 -13.49 0.51
CA ILE A 344 3.29 -14.44 1.17
C ILE A 344 3.58 -15.86 0.68
N LEU A 345 3.75 -16.07 -0.62
CA LEU A 345 4.13 -17.36 -1.19
C LEU A 345 5.46 -17.84 -0.62
N TRP A 346 6.44 -16.94 -0.53
CA TRP A 346 7.72 -17.24 0.09
C TRP A 346 7.53 -17.69 1.56
N LEU A 347 6.68 -17.04 2.34
CA LEU A 347 6.39 -17.37 3.73
C LEU A 347 5.73 -18.76 3.88
N PHE A 348 4.83 -19.14 2.96
CA PHE A 348 4.25 -20.50 2.97
C PHE A 348 5.27 -21.59 2.65
N ASN A 349 6.24 -21.30 1.80
CA ASN A 349 7.25 -22.27 1.35
C ASN A 349 8.46 -22.37 2.30
N ASN A 350 8.56 -21.47 3.28
CA ASN A 350 9.71 -21.44 4.19
C ASN A 350 9.21 -21.42 5.64
N ASP A 351 9.48 -22.53 6.34
CA ASP A 351 9.13 -22.69 7.74
C ASP A 351 9.75 -21.61 8.65
N ASP A 352 9.14 -21.45 9.82
CA ASP A 352 9.35 -20.43 10.88
C ASP A 352 10.79 -19.98 11.19
N ASP A 353 11.75 -20.78 10.77
CA ASP A 353 13.14 -20.62 11.18
C ASP A 353 13.97 -19.71 10.26
N GLN A 354 13.38 -19.09 9.22
CA GLN A 354 14.16 -18.51 8.12
C GLN A 354 14.00 -17.02 7.89
N ASN A 355 13.63 -16.29 8.88
CA ASN A 355 13.25 -14.88 8.78
C ASN A 355 14.33 -13.85 8.33
N PRO A 356 15.64 -14.03 8.52
CA PRO A 356 16.61 -13.19 7.83
C PRO A 356 16.39 -13.17 6.31
N LYS A 357 15.85 -14.28 5.79
CA LYS A 357 15.57 -14.50 4.38
C LYS A 357 14.32 -13.80 3.86
N LEU A 358 13.36 -13.39 4.72
CA LEU A 358 12.24 -12.54 4.26
C LEU A 358 12.72 -11.18 3.78
N THR A 359 13.67 -10.57 4.51
CA THR A 359 14.32 -9.35 4.06
C THR A 359 15.04 -9.55 2.73
N ASP A 360 15.77 -10.69 2.60
CA ASP A 360 16.49 -11.03 1.38
C ASP A 360 15.52 -11.29 0.22
N ALA A 361 14.39 -11.97 0.47
CA ALA A 361 13.32 -12.16 -0.53
C ALA A 361 12.77 -10.81 -1.01
N ALA A 362 12.47 -9.88 -0.10
CA ALA A 362 12.00 -8.55 -0.46
C ALA A 362 13.06 -7.75 -1.24
N VAL A 363 14.33 -7.89 -0.88
CA VAL A 363 15.46 -7.29 -1.61
C VAL A 363 15.59 -7.90 -3.00
N SER A 364 15.44 -9.23 -3.14
CA SER A 364 15.46 -9.92 -4.43
C SER A 364 14.37 -9.42 -5.37
N ILE A 365 13.15 -9.28 -4.88
CA ILE A 365 12.02 -8.72 -5.66
C ILE A 365 12.35 -7.30 -6.16
N ALA A 366 12.86 -6.43 -5.29
CA ALA A 366 13.22 -5.06 -5.67
C ALA A 366 14.40 -5.01 -6.65
N ALA A 367 15.41 -5.87 -6.45
CA ALA A 367 16.57 -5.99 -7.32
C ALA A 367 16.17 -6.50 -8.72
N GLN A 368 15.36 -7.55 -8.79
CA GLN A 368 14.86 -8.09 -10.06
C GLN A 368 14.04 -7.04 -10.82
N ALA A 369 13.10 -6.36 -10.16
CA ALA A 369 12.32 -5.30 -10.79
C ALA A 369 13.19 -4.15 -11.31
N THR A 370 14.27 -3.80 -10.59
CA THR A 370 15.23 -2.79 -11.02
C THR A 370 16.06 -3.28 -12.21
N GLN A 371 16.49 -4.53 -12.19
CA GLN A 371 17.25 -5.16 -13.27
C GLN A 371 16.45 -5.18 -14.57
N GLU A 372 15.23 -5.68 -14.52
CA GLU A 372 14.37 -5.84 -15.69
C GLU A 372 13.97 -4.51 -16.32
N ASN A 373 13.61 -3.52 -15.49
CA ASN A 373 13.04 -2.27 -15.96
C ASN A 373 14.08 -1.15 -16.19
N PHE A 374 15.33 -1.34 -15.75
CA PHE A 374 16.32 -0.27 -15.81
C PHE A 374 17.72 -0.75 -16.20
N LEU A 375 18.29 -1.74 -15.48
CA LEU A 375 19.71 -2.10 -15.70
C LEU A 375 19.94 -2.89 -16.98
N ASN A 376 19.03 -3.81 -17.36
CA ASN A 376 19.19 -4.66 -18.57
C ASN A 376 19.30 -3.85 -19.87
N GLY A 377 18.63 -2.71 -19.94
CA GLY A 377 18.68 -1.87 -21.14
C GLY A 377 19.97 -1.11 -21.33
N GLY A 378 20.79 -0.97 -20.28
CA GLY A 378 22.02 -0.16 -20.30
C GLY A 378 21.81 1.32 -20.65
N ASN A 379 20.56 1.74 -20.78
CA ASN A 379 20.17 3.10 -21.10
C ASN A 379 19.70 3.85 -19.86
N TYR A 380 20.57 4.60 -19.23
CA TYR A 380 20.29 5.35 -18.00
C TYR A 380 19.78 6.77 -18.27
N LYS A 381 19.18 7.01 -19.44
CA LYS A 381 18.66 8.32 -19.89
C LYS A 381 17.15 8.30 -20.09
N LEU A 382 16.44 7.64 -19.18
CA LEU A 382 14.99 7.52 -19.25
C LEU A 382 14.25 8.79 -18.77
N GLY A 383 14.96 9.76 -18.22
CA GLY A 383 14.37 10.99 -17.70
C GLY A 383 13.27 10.69 -16.68
N VAL A 384 12.15 11.39 -16.80
CA VAL A 384 10.98 11.24 -15.91
C VAL A 384 10.28 9.88 -16.05
N GLN A 385 10.63 9.06 -17.04
CA GLN A 385 10.10 7.71 -17.21
C GLN A 385 10.86 6.66 -16.39
N THR A 386 11.93 7.05 -15.69
CA THR A 386 12.65 6.13 -14.80
C THR A 386 11.69 5.58 -13.74
N PRO A 387 11.53 4.25 -13.61
CA PRO A 387 10.60 3.65 -12.66
C PRO A 387 10.92 4.05 -11.23
N HIS A 388 9.90 4.33 -10.43
CA HIS A 388 10.07 4.77 -9.04
C HIS A 388 10.81 3.74 -8.19
N ILE A 389 10.67 2.45 -8.49
CA ILE A 389 11.38 1.38 -7.77
C ILE A 389 12.89 1.56 -7.83
N VAL A 390 13.44 2.06 -8.94
CA VAL A 390 14.88 2.29 -9.10
C VAL A 390 15.40 3.29 -8.06
N PHE A 391 14.66 4.39 -7.85
CA PHE A 391 15.04 5.40 -6.85
C PHE A 391 14.84 4.90 -5.42
N ASN A 392 13.70 4.28 -5.13
CA ASN A 392 13.39 3.84 -3.78
C ASN A 392 14.24 2.64 -3.36
N PHE A 393 14.55 1.73 -4.27
CA PHE A 393 15.48 0.64 -3.98
C PHE A 393 16.91 1.16 -3.76
N LEU A 394 17.36 2.11 -4.57
CA LEU A 394 18.64 2.79 -4.36
C LEU A 394 18.69 3.49 -2.99
N ASP A 395 17.64 4.22 -2.61
CA ASP A 395 17.55 4.87 -1.30
C ASP A 395 17.64 3.83 -0.15
N TYR A 396 17.00 2.65 -0.31
CA TYR A 396 17.14 1.55 0.64
C TYR A 396 18.61 1.08 0.75
N LEU A 397 19.30 0.89 -0.36
CA LEU A 397 20.69 0.46 -0.39
C LEU A 397 21.64 1.49 0.24
N LEU A 398 21.43 2.75 -0.06
CA LEU A 398 22.17 3.87 0.54
C LEU A 398 21.95 3.93 2.05
N TRP A 399 20.71 3.77 2.50
CA TRP A 399 20.39 3.69 3.92
C TRP A 399 21.05 2.46 4.58
N LYS A 400 20.99 1.30 3.94
CA LYS A 400 21.58 0.06 4.46
C LYS A 400 23.10 0.16 4.61
N ASN A 401 23.76 0.87 3.68
CA ASN A 401 25.21 1.06 3.69
C ASN A 401 25.69 1.98 4.83
N ASP A 402 24.90 2.99 5.21
CA ASP A 402 25.24 3.88 6.33
C ASP A 402 24.00 4.25 7.16
N LYS A 403 23.52 3.26 7.92
CA LYS A 403 22.33 3.39 8.79
C LYS A 403 22.48 4.50 9.84
N LYS A 404 23.71 4.76 10.30
CA LYS A 404 23.98 5.78 11.31
C LYS A 404 23.85 7.19 10.73
N LYS A 405 24.36 7.41 9.52
CA LYS A 405 24.24 8.70 8.83
C LYS A 405 22.81 9.03 8.47
N TYR A 406 22.03 8.02 8.12
CA TYR A 406 20.65 8.15 7.62
C TYR A 406 19.61 7.62 8.62
N GLU A 407 19.88 7.73 9.91
CA GLU A 407 19.00 7.25 11.00
C GLU A 407 17.61 7.90 10.94
N ASP A 408 17.56 9.17 10.50
CA ASP A 408 16.35 9.97 10.35
C ASP A 408 15.55 9.70 9.05
N PHE A 409 16.07 8.82 8.18
CA PHE A 409 15.43 8.59 6.88
C PHE A 409 14.24 7.65 7.01
N GLU A 410 13.10 8.08 6.40
CA GLU A 410 11.89 7.30 6.25
C GLU A 410 11.37 7.38 4.82
N PHE A 411 10.72 6.28 4.39
CA PHE A 411 10.09 6.23 3.10
C PHE A 411 8.73 6.93 3.14
N GLU A 412 8.57 7.91 2.28
CA GLU A 412 7.35 8.68 2.03
C GLU A 412 6.92 8.53 0.58
N PHE A 413 5.64 8.80 0.31
CA PHE A 413 5.14 8.82 -1.07
C PHE A 413 5.73 9.98 -1.86
N ARG A 414 6.78 9.71 -2.61
CA ARG A 414 7.40 10.60 -3.57
C ARG A 414 7.07 10.10 -4.97
N ASN A 415 6.30 10.86 -5.73
CA ASN A 415 5.71 10.42 -6.99
C ASN A 415 6.08 11.33 -8.17
N SER A 416 7.14 12.10 -8.05
CA SER A 416 7.63 12.98 -9.10
C SER A 416 9.11 12.79 -9.29
N VAL A 417 9.52 12.38 -10.51
CA VAL A 417 10.92 12.38 -10.90
C VAL A 417 11.29 13.80 -11.33
N GLU A 418 12.32 14.34 -10.73
CA GLU A 418 12.78 15.72 -10.89
C GLU A 418 14.20 15.76 -11.40
N HIS A 419 14.47 16.72 -12.30
CA HIS A 419 15.79 17.06 -12.76
C HIS A 419 16.47 18.00 -11.76
N TRP A 420 17.56 17.57 -11.16
CA TRP A 420 18.31 18.44 -10.27
C TRP A 420 18.82 19.68 -11.02
N TYR A 421 19.46 19.49 -12.18
CA TYR A 421 19.66 20.54 -13.16
C TYR A 421 18.44 20.58 -14.10
N PRO A 422 17.68 21.66 -14.15
CA PRO A 422 16.39 21.70 -14.82
C PRO A 422 16.49 21.57 -16.34
N GLN A 423 15.45 21.00 -16.96
CA GLN A 423 15.37 20.89 -18.42
C GLN A 423 15.37 22.27 -19.11
N ASN A 424 14.66 23.24 -18.53
CA ASN A 424 14.52 24.61 -19.02
C ASN A 424 14.88 25.61 -17.91
N PRO A 425 16.18 25.91 -17.74
CA PRO A 425 16.62 26.84 -16.70
C PRO A 425 16.00 28.22 -16.85
N SER A 426 15.58 28.83 -15.73
CA SER A 426 14.92 30.15 -15.71
C SER A 426 15.86 31.31 -16.07
N ASN A 427 17.18 31.12 -15.95
CA ASN A 427 18.19 32.12 -16.29
C ASN A 427 18.95 31.63 -17.54
N GLY A 428 18.74 32.24 -18.70
CA GLY A 428 19.22 31.80 -20.00
C GLY A 428 20.75 31.75 -20.23
N SER A 429 21.55 31.54 -19.18
CA SER A 429 23.03 31.54 -19.24
C SER A 429 23.64 30.19 -18.89
N PHE A 430 23.02 29.10 -19.34
CA PHE A 430 23.57 27.77 -19.05
C PHE A 430 24.07 27.09 -20.29
N ASP A 431 25.26 26.50 -20.18
CA ASP A 431 25.83 25.64 -21.20
C ASP A 431 24.80 24.64 -21.71
N SER A 432 24.82 24.38 -23.00
CA SER A 432 23.96 23.41 -23.67
C SER A 432 24.21 21.99 -23.13
N TRP A 433 23.58 21.67 -22.03
CA TRP A 433 23.69 20.36 -21.37
C TRP A 433 22.82 19.34 -22.11
N ASN A 434 23.45 18.53 -22.94
CA ASN A 434 22.75 17.63 -23.85
C ASN A 434 22.17 16.37 -23.22
N ASN A 435 22.49 16.10 -21.93
CA ASN A 435 22.13 14.87 -21.24
C ASN A 435 21.39 15.11 -19.91
N LYS A 436 20.37 15.95 -19.91
CA LYS A 436 19.61 16.27 -18.68
C LYS A 436 18.83 15.08 -18.13
N ASP A 437 18.41 14.16 -18.99
CA ASP A 437 17.61 12.97 -18.66
C ASP A 437 18.42 11.80 -18.11
N THR A 438 19.71 11.99 -17.89
CA THR A 438 20.59 10.96 -17.32
C THR A 438 20.24 10.69 -15.85
N PHE A 439 20.36 9.44 -15.40
CA PHE A 439 20.05 9.03 -14.02
C PHE A 439 20.86 9.82 -12.99
N GLY A 440 22.10 10.20 -13.31
CA GLY A 440 22.93 11.03 -12.46
C GLY A 440 22.31 12.39 -12.10
N ASN A 441 21.44 12.93 -12.96
CA ASN A 441 20.75 14.21 -12.78
C ASN A 441 19.33 14.11 -12.23
N LEU A 442 18.84 12.91 -11.96
CA LEU A 442 17.45 12.68 -11.54
C LEU A 442 17.36 12.33 -10.06
N CYS A 443 16.26 12.74 -9.43
CA CYS A 443 15.88 12.33 -8.09
C CYS A 443 14.36 12.17 -7.99
N ILE A 444 13.89 11.47 -6.96
CA ILE A 444 12.46 11.34 -6.68
C ILE A 444 12.07 12.26 -5.54
N ILE A 445 10.99 13.02 -5.73
CA ILE A 445 10.48 14.03 -4.79
C ILE A 445 8.95 14.02 -4.76
N SER A 446 8.35 14.72 -3.78
CA SER A 446 6.91 14.94 -3.77
C SER A 446 6.50 16.00 -4.81
N ARG A 447 5.23 15.98 -5.23
CA ARG A 447 4.69 16.98 -6.18
C ARG A 447 4.80 18.40 -5.63
N SER A 448 4.63 18.59 -4.32
CA SER A 448 4.73 19.90 -3.68
C SER A 448 6.16 20.44 -3.76
N VAL A 449 7.15 19.61 -3.55
CA VAL A 449 8.58 19.96 -3.68
C VAL A 449 8.91 20.24 -5.15
N ASN A 450 8.40 19.43 -6.09
CA ASN A 450 8.59 19.66 -7.53
C ASN A 450 8.06 21.03 -7.97
N SER A 451 6.86 21.39 -7.52
CA SER A 451 6.30 22.73 -7.83
C SER A 451 7.15 23.89 -7.29
N LYS A 452 7.81 23.69 -6.14
CA LYS A 452 8.70 24.69 -5.54
C LYS A 452 10.07 24.75 -6.25
N PHE A 453 10.60 23.61 -6.64
CA PHE A 453 11.86 23.52 -7.38
C PHE A 453 11.74 24.13 -8.78
N SER A 454 10.62 23.89 -9.47
CA SER A 454 10.37 24.48 -10.79
C SER A 454 11.61 24.42 -11.70
N ASN A 455 11.89 25.49 -12.42
CA ASN A 455 13.05 25.63 -13.31
C ASN A 455 14.26 26.29 -12.62
N LEU A 456 14.35 26.22 -11.28
CA LEU A 456 15.47 26.78 -10.53
C LEU A 456 16.76 25.98 -10.78
N SER A 457 17.91 26.68 -10.78
CA SER A 457 19.22 26.02 -10.77
C SER A 457 19.45 25.21 -9.49
N PRO A 458 20.35 24.21 -9.51
CA PRO A 458 20.70 23.45 -8.31
C PRO A 458 21.09 24.33 -7.11
N GLU A 459 21.89 25.39 -7.37
CA GLU A 459 22.32 26.35 -6.33
C GLU A 459 21.12 27.10 -5.74
N SER A 460 20.17 27.49 -6.58
CA SER A 460 18.94 28.17 -6.16
C SER A 460 18.03 27.23 -5.36
N LYS A 461 17.94 25.94 -5.78
CA LYS A 461 17.21 24.91 -5.03
C LYS A 461 17.83 24.70 -3.65
N MET A 462 19.14 24.57 -3.56
CA MET A 462 19.86 24.44 -2.29
C MET A 462 19.67 25.66 -1.39
N LYS A 463 19.88 26.86 -1.93
CA LYS A 463 19.78 28.11 -1.15
C LYS A 463 18.37 28.37 -0.62
N SER A 464 17.34 28.11 -1.45
CA SER A 464 15.95 28.43 -1.10
C SER A 464 15.22 27.32 -0.36
N TYR A 465 15.64 26.05 -0.55
CA TYR A 465 14.92 24.86 -0.07
C TYR A 465 15.84 23.83 0.60
N GLU A 466 16.90 24.25 1.24
CA GLU A 466 17.89 23.39 1.89
C GLU A 466 17.26 22.34 2.82
N LYS A 467 16.27 22.74 3.64
CA LYS A 467 15.55 21.82 4.53
C LYS A 467 14.82 20.71 3.78
N MET A 468 14.27 21.01 2.59
CA MET A 468 13.56 20.04 1.77
C MET A 468 14.53 19.07 1.09
N VAL A 469 15.69 19.55 0.66
CA VAL A 469 16.77 18.71 0.14
C VAL A 469 17.29 17.77 1.23
N LYS A 470 17.57 18.28 2.42
CA LYS A 470 18.08 17.48 3.57
C LYS A 470 17.07 16.45 4.10
N LYS A 471 15.76 16.65 3.90
CA LYS A 471 14.71 15.69 4.25
C LYS A 471 14.21 14.85 3.06
N GLY A 472 14.73 15.10 1.87
CA GLY A 472 14.33 14.43 0.65
C GLY A 472 14.81 12.97 0.55
N SER A 473 14.67 12.38 -0.64
CA SER A 473 15.25 11.07 -0.98
C SER A 473 16.76 11.09 -0.75
N LEU A 474 17.34 9.93 -0.41
CA LEU A 474 18.79 9.88 -0.09
C LEU A 474 19.64 10.25 -1.31
N LYS A 475 19.22 9.84 -2.50
CA LYS A 475 19.87 10.27 -3.73
C LYS A 475 19.90 11.78 -3.86
N LEU A 476 18.80 12.49 -3.56
CA LEU A 476 18.74 13.95 -3.58
C LEU A 476 19.67 14.56 -2.52
N ARG A 477 19.69 14.02 -1.29
CA ARG A 477 20.59 14.48 -0.21
C ARG A 477 22.04 14.40 -0.66
N ILE A 478 22.44 13.27 -1.26
CA ILE A 478 23.82 13.05 -1.75
C ILE A 478 24.15 14.02 -2.87
N MET A 479 23.24 14.28 -3.80
CA MET A 479 23.46 15.26 -4.89
C MET A 479 23.73 16.66 -4.31
N GLY A 480 22.97 17.07 -3.29
CA GLY A 480 23.18 18.31 -2.55
C GLY A 480 24.53 18.35 -1.85
N GLU A 481 24.93 17.27 -1.16
CA GLU A 481 26.23 17.16 -0.47
C GLU A 481 27.42 17.23 -1.45
N ILE A 482 27.34 16.53 -2.58
CA ILE A 482 28.38 16.56 -3.61
C ILE A 482 28.57 17.98 -4.14
N MET A 483 27.48 18.69 -4.38
CA MET A 483 27.53 20.06 -4.87
C MET A 483 28.15 21.02 -3.85
N GLN A 484 27.78 20.93 -2.57
CA GLN A 484 28.33 21.76 -1.50
C GLN A 484 29.82 21.51 -1.27
N ASN A 485 30.28 20.27 -1.48
CA ASN A 485 31.69 19.89 -1.30
C ASN A 485 32.54 20.15 -2.55
N SER A 486 31.94 20.54 -3.67
CA SER A 486 32.67 20.89 -4.89
C SER A 486 33.24 22.30 -4.80
N SER A 487 34.42 22.52 -5.35
CA SER A 487 35.14 23.81 -5.32
C SER A 487 34.38 24.96 -5.98
N ASN A 488 33.39 24.66 -6.82
CA ASN A 488 32.62 25.65 -7.57
C ASN A 488 31.14 25.72 -7.19
N GLU A 489 30.68 24.92 -6.22
CA GLU A 489 29.27 24.79 -5.81
C GLU A 489 28.28 24.58 -6.99
N ASN A 490 28.77 24.18 -8.17
CA ASN A 490 28.00 24.02 -9.39
C ASN A 490 27.82 22.53 -9.74
N TRP A 491 26.60 22.16 -10.18
CA TRP A 491 26.31 20.82 -10.69
C TRP A 491 26.77 20.70 -12.13
N ILE A 492 28.03 20.29 -12.33
CA ILE A 492 28.67 20.21 -13.66
C ILE A 492 28.71 18.78 -14.20
N SER A 493 29.00 18.62 -15.48
CA SER A 493 28.99 17.34 -16.20
C SER A 493 29.82 16.24 -15.54
N THR A 494 30.99 16.58 -15.01
CA THR A 494 31.87 15.61 -14.32
C THR A 494 31.29 15.10 -13.00
N LEU A 495 30.54 15.94 -12.27
CA LEU A 495 29.93 15.56 -10.99
C LEU A 495 28.73 14.63 -11.21
N TYR A 496 27.85 14.94 -12.15
CA TYR A 496 26.68 14.10 -12.37
C TYR A 496 27.05 12.74 -12.97
N GLN A 497 28.07 12.68 -13.85
CA GLN A 497 28.55 11.41 -14.42
C GLN A 497 29.15 10.52 -13.33
N LYS A 498 30.04 11.06 -12.51
CA LYS A 498 30.58 10.31 -11.36
C LYS A 498 29.48 9.83 -10.43
N HIS A 499 28.52 10.70 -10.11
CA HIS A 499 27.38 10.32 -9.28
C HIS A 499 26.53 9.23 -9.93
N GLU A 500 26.34 9.28 -11.27
CA GLU A 500 25.64 8.23 -12.01
C GLU A 500 26.37 6.89 -11.87
N ASP A 501 27.66 6.86 -12.13
CA ASP A 501 28.49 5.66 -12.06
C ASP A 501 28.47 5.04 -10.66
N ASP A 502 28.60 5.86 -9.62
CA ASP A 502 28.53 5.44 -8.21
C ASP A 502 27.15 4.81 -7.89
N MET A 503 26.04 5.45 -8.27
CA MET A 503 24.67 4.96 -8.01
C MET A 503 24.35 3.68 -8.79
N ILE A 504 24.78 3.60 -10.04
CA ILE A 504 24.61 2.40 -10.90
C ILE A 504 25.43 1.23 -10.35
N SER A 505 26.64 1.48 -9.85
CA SER A 505 27.48 0.45 -9.24
C SER A 505 26.79 -0.18 -8.03
N ILE A 506 26.23 0.64 -7.11
CA ILE A 506 25.49 0.17 -5.95
C ILE A 506 24.31 -0.75 -6.36
N LEU A 507 23.55 -0.36 -7.39
CA LEU A 507 22.42 -1.16 -7.87
C LEU A 507 22.87 -2.50 -8.47
N LYS A 508 23.98 -2.51 -9.23
CA LYS A 508 24.52 -3.72 -9.88
C LYS A 508 25.13 -4.70 -8.89
N GLU A 509 25.93 -4.22 -7.95
CA GLU A 509 26.56 -5.06 -6.91
C GLU A 509 25.52 -5.82 -6.11
N THR A 510 24.40 -5.20 -5.79
CA THR A 510 23.33 -5.87 -5.04
C THR A 510 22.66 -6.97 -5.84
N TYR A 511 22.46 -6.77 -7.16
CA TYR A 511 21.88 -7.80 -8.01
C TYR A 511 22.79 -9.04 -8.13
N GLU A 512 24.11 -8.84 -8.23
CA GLU A 512 25.09 -9.93 -8.29
C GLU A 512 25.18 -10.73 -6.97
N LEU A 513 24.86 -10.12 -5.84
CA LEU A 513 24.89 -10.77 -4.52
C LEU A 513 23.61 -11.58 -4.23
N VAL A 514 22.51 -11.29 -4.91
CA VAL A 514 21.19 -11.88 -4.66
C VAL A 514 20.91 -13.08 -5.61
N ASN A 515 21.59 -13.14 -6.75
CA ASN A 515 21.54 -14.22 -7.74
C ASN A 515 22.83 -15.03 -7.73
#